data_22469ae632dcb09dfb8ce95e1af236eb
#
_entry.id   22469ae632dcb09dfb8ce95e1af236eb
#
_cell.length_a   1.000
_cell.length_b   1.000
_cell.length_c   1.000
_cell.angle_alpha   90.00
_cell.angle_beta   90.00
_cell.angle_gamma   90.00
#
_symmetry.space_group_name_H-M   'P 1'
#
loop_
_entity.id
_entity.type
_entity.pdbx_description
1 polymer ?
#
loop_
_entity_poly.entity_id
_entity_poly.type
_entity_poly.pdbx_seq_one_letter_code
_entity_poly.pdbx_strand_id
1 'polypeptide(L)'
;MKPKLFIMCGLSGSGKSSIAKDLAIKYNAEIVSSDAIREELFGSCQNQSDNEKVFNIFNKRIRESLNKNKNVIADATNITIKSRRAIVEYVRKLDIEKICYIVPKKYKDCVKDNKNREHTVPEYVLEKQLRRFQIPFKEEGFSEIIIHDMGYSYAEKILPNAVMISMTGFDQKNPHHNMYLEDHCDFTYNKFSDLAHPYDVYKSGFLLGAKIHDFGKLCTQTIDENGIAHYFGHENVGSYCVLTTLHNPFEEYNTDDFLLDCCFLINYHMMPFNWNTEKTKNKWKNIFGKEKYNMLLRFHECDKARCE
;
A
#
# COMPACT_ATOMS: atom_id res chain seq x y z
N MET A 1 6.93 -28.18 -10.47
CA MET A 1 6.85 -26.92 -9.66
C MET A 1 5.45 -26.37 -9.81
N LYS A 2 4.88 -25.76 -8.75
CA LYS A 2 3.58 -25.09 -8.86
C LYS A 2 3.70 -23.85 -9.73
N PRO A 3 2.68 -23.53 -10.55
CA PRO A 3 2.68 -22.26 -11.29
C PRO A 3 2.72 -21.05 -10.34
N LYS A 4 3.34 -19.98 -10.79
CA LYS A 4 3.46 -18.72 -10.05
C LYS A 4 2.57 -17.66 -10.69
N LEU A 5 1.80 -16.97 -9.86
CA LEU A 5 1.07 -15.77 -10.24
C LEU A 5 1.73 -14.55 -9.58
N PHE A 6 2.34 -13.69 -10.37
CA PHE A 6 2.85 -12.40 -9.92
C PHE A 6 1.78 -11.32 -10.12
N ILE A 7 1.35 -10.68 -9.06
CA ILE A 7 0.43 -9.55 -9.10
C ILE A 7 1.25 -8.28 -8.92
N MET A 8 1.44 -7.53 -10.02
CA MET A 8 2.17 -6.26 -9.97
C MET A 8 1.38 -5.23 -9.17
N CYS A 9 2.05 -4.49 -8.28
CA CYS A 9 1.46 -3.44 -7.47
C CYS A 9 2.31 -2.16 -7.52
N GLY A 10 1.71 -1.02 -7.86
CA GLY A 10 2.40 0.28 -7.90
C GLY A 10 1.66 1.31 -8.73
N LEU A 11 2.03 2.58 -8.59
CA LEU A 11 1.39 3.70 -9.29
C LEU A 11 1.66 3.67 -10.81
N SER A 12 0.85 4.37 -11.59
CA SER A 12 1.18 4.66 -12.99
C SER A 12 2.52 5.41 -13.05
N GLY A 13 3.36 5.09 -14.04
CA GLY A 13 4.72 5.65 -14.14
C GLY A 13 5.77 4.99 -13.23
N SER A 14 5.43 4.00 -12.40
CA SER A 14 6.42 3.33 -11.53
C SER A 14 7.37 2.37 -12.25
N GLY A 15 7.14 2.05 -13.52
CA GLY A 15 7.98 1.10 -14.29
C GLY A 15 7.52 -0.35 -14.23
N LYS A 16 6.33 -0.64 -13.68
CA LYS A 16 5.78 -2.00 -13.55
C LYS A 16 5.86 -2.83 -14.82
N SER A 17 5.45 -2.27 -15.96
CA SER A 17 5.39 -3.02 -17.23
C SER A 17 6.78 -3.38 -17.77
N SER A 18 7.81 -2.57 -17.49
CA SER A 18 9.20 -2.91 -17.80
C SER A 18 9.68 -4.06 -16.93
N ILE A 19 9.48 -3.94 -15.61
CA ILE A 19 9.82 -5.00 -14.64
C ILE A 19 9.03 -6.28 -14.92
N ALA A 20 7.77 -6.18 -15.35
CA ALA A 20 6.96 -7.34 -15.75
C ALA A 20 7.59 -8.09 -16.94
N LYS A 21 8.19 -7.39 -17.91
CA LYS A 21 8.92 -8.01 -19.03
C LYS A 21 10.17 -8.76 -18.54
N ASP A 22 10.93 -8.17 -17.62
CA ASP A 22 12.12 -8.82 -17.04
C ASP A 22 11.75 -10.07 -16.24
N LEU A 23 10.68 -9.98 -15.43
CA LEU A 23 10.14 -11.11 -14.70
C LEU A 23 9.59 -12.20 -15.65
N ALA A 24 8.97 -11.82 -16.77
CA ALA A 24 8.47 -12.77 -17.75
C ALA A 24 9.60 -13.61 -18.36
N ILE A 25 10.72 -12.98 -18.66
CA ILE A 25 11.93 -13.69 -19.14
C ILE A 25 12.46 -14.60 -18.03
N LYS A 26 12.67 -14.05 -16.82
CA LYS A 26 13.26 -14.77 -15.68
C LYS A 26 12.47 -16.03 -15.29
N TYR A 27 11.14 -15.94 -15.30
CA TYR A 27 10.25 -17.01 -14.82
C TYR A 27 9.54 -17.75 -15.96
N ASN A 28 9.85 -17.48 -17.22
CA ASN A 28 9.11 -17.99 -18.39
C ASN A 28 7.59 -17.81 -18.19
N ALA A 29 7.16 -16.57 -17.89
CA ALA A 29 5.79 -16.24 -17.53
C ALA A 29 5.06 -15.49 -18.64
N GLU A 30 3.75 -15.74 -18.75
CA GLU A 30 2.85 -15.00 -19.64
C GLU A 30 2.39 -13.70 -18.98
N ILE A 31 2.51 -12.57 -19.68
CA ILE A 31 2.02 -11.28 -19.18
C ILE A 31 0.56 -11.10 -19.60
N VAL A 32 -0.31 -10.89 -18.64
CA VAL A 32 -1.68 -10.43 -18.86
C VAL A 32 -1.76 -8.97 -18.43
N SER A 33 -1.95 -8.06 -19.39
CA SER A 33 -1.96 -6.61 -19.15
C SER A 33 -3.38 -6.03 -19.31
N SER A 34 -3.80 -5.25 -18.30
CA SER A 34 -5.07 -4.54 -18.36
C SER A 34 -5.11 -3.49 -19.46
N ASP A 35 -3.97 -2.84 -19.74
CA ASP A 35 -3.86 -1.80 -20.76
C ASP A 35 -3.87 -2.43 -22.16
N ALA A 36 -3.22 -3.58 -22.37
CA ALA A 36 -3.30 -4.31 -23.63
C ALA A 36 -4.72 -4.81 -23.93
N ILE A 37 -5.47 -5.24 -22.91
CA ILE A 37 -6.87 -5.64 -23.07
C ILE A 37 -7.75 -4.44 -23.45
N ARG A 38 -7.51 -3.27 -22.87
CA ARG A 38 -8.22 -2.04 -23.28
C ARG A 38 -7.94 -1.68 -24.73
N GLU A 39 -6.66 -1.74 -25.13
CA GLU A 39 -6.27 -1.49 -26.52
C GLU A 39 -6.97 -2.44 -27.48
N GLU A 40 -7.01 -3.73 -27.16
CA GLU A 40 -7.69 -4.76 -27.96
C GLU A 40 -9.20 -4.52 -28.08
N LEU A 41 -9.86 -4.10 -26.98
CA LEU A 41 -11.32 -3.95 -26.95
C LEU A 41 -11.81 -2.63 -27.52
N PHE A 42 -11.03 -1.57 -27.37
CA PHE A 42 -11.49 -0.19 -27.57
C PHE A 42 -10.57 0.64 -28.47
N GLY A 43 -9.46 0.07 -28.96
CA GLY A 43 -8.46 0.79 -29.76
C GLY A 43 -7.67 1.84 -28.97
N SER A 44 -7.76 1.84 -27.63
CA SER A 44 -6.98 2.74 -26.76
C SER A 44 -6.84 2.19 -25.35
N CYS A 45 -5.61 2.10 -24.88
CA CYS A 45 -5.33 1.70 -23.51
C CYS A 45 -5.86 2.69 -22.44
N GLN A 46 -6.16 3.92 -22.83
CA GLN A 46 -6.70 4.96 -21.96
C GLN A 46 -8.24 4.89 -21.81
N ASN A 47 -8.91 4.08 -22.60
CA ASN A 47 -10.36 3.97 -22.54
C ASN A 47 -10.82 3.31 -21.24
N GLN A 48 -11.62 4.04 -20.45
CA GLN A 48 -12.15 3.60 -19.15
C GLN A 48 -13.67 3.34 -19.18
N SER A 49 -14.27 3.28 -20.37
CA SER A 49 -15.73 3.19 -20.54
C SER A 49 -16.34 1.91 -19.96
N ASP A 50 -15.60 0.80 -20.01
CA ASP A 50 -16.08 -0.50 -19.50
C ASP A 50 -14.95 -1.25 -18.76
N ASN A 51 -14.62 -0.77 -17.58
CA ASN A 51 -13.62 -1.41 -16.73
C ASN A 51 -14.03 -2.81 -16.25
N GLU A 52 -15.33 -3.07 -16.09
CA GLU A 52 -15.83 -4.38 -15.67
C GLU A 52 -15.50 -5.44 -16.73
N LYS A 53 -15.80 -5.16 -17.99
CA LYS A 53 -15.46 -6.06 -19.09
C LYS A 53 -13.96 -6.32 -19.20
N VAL A 54 -13.12 -5.27 -19.06
CA VAL A 54 -11.66 -5.39 -19.07
C VAL A 54 -11.20 -6.34 -17.98
N PHE A 55 -11.62 -6.15 -16.72
CA PHE A 55 -11.14 -6.96 -15.61
C PHE A 55 -11.75 -8.37 -15.59
N ASN A 56 -12.94 -8.57 -16.17
CA ASN A 56 -13.48 -9.91 -16.38
C ASN A 56 -12.61 -10.71 -17.37
N ILE A 57 -12.21 -10.11 -18.49
CA ILE A 57 -11.29 -10.73 -19.46
C ILE A 57 -9.90 -10.94 -18.84
N PHE A 58 -9.39 -9.95 -18.11
CA PHE A 58 -8.12 -10.00 -17.41
C PHE A 58 -8.04 -11.21 -16.46
N ASN A 59 -9.02 -11.36 -15.57
CA ASN A 59 -9.08 -12.47 -14.62
C ASN A 59 -9.26 -13.83 -15.33
N LYS A 60 -10.05 -13.87 -16.39
CA LYS A 60 -10.26 -15.07 -17.21
C LYS A 60 -8.96 -15.53 -17.85
N ARG A 61 -8.22 -14.63 -18.52
CA ARG A 61 -6.92 -14.95 -19.15
C ARG A 61 -5.88 -15.44 -18.13
N ILE A 62 -5.78 -14.78 -16.97
CA ILE A 62 -4.92 -15.23 -15.87
C ILE A 62 -5.23 -16.68 -15.50
N ARG A 63 -6.50 -17.00 -15.26
CA ARG A 63 -6.91 -18.33 -14.86
C ARG A 63 -6.67 -19.38 -15.94
N GLU A 64 -6.94 -19.07 -17.21
CA GLU A 64 -6.73 -19.95 -18.35
C GLU A 64 -5.25 -20.32 -18.51
N SER A 65 -4.34 -19.37 -18.35
CA SER A 65 -2.90 -19.59 -18.46
C SER A 65 -2.38 -20.42 -17.28
N LEU A 66 -2.83 -20.13 -16.05
CA LEU A 66 -2.50 -20.91 -14.86
C LEU A 66 -2.99 -22.36 -14.95
N ASN A 67 -4.19 -22.59 -15.51
CA ASN A 67 -4.71 -23.95 -15.74
C ASN A 67 -3.88 -24.74 -16.76
N LYS A 68 -3.12 -24.07 -17.60
CA LYS A 68 -2.14 -24.67 -18.53
C LYS A 68 -0.74 -24.83 -17.89
N ASN A 69 -0.65 -24.75 -16.56
CA ASN A 69 0.60 -24.79 -15.80
C ASN A 69 1.64 -23.75 -16.21
N LYS A 70 1.23 -22.59 -16.74
CA LYS A 70 2.11 -21.47 -17.04
C LYS A 70 2.23 -20.53 -15.83
N ASN A 71 3.41 -19.94 -15.63
CA ASN A 71 3.57 -18.79 -14.76
C ASN A 71 2.90 -17.57 -15.41
N VAL A 72 2.31 -16.69 -14.60
CA VAL A 72 1.55 -15.54 -15.09
C VAL A 72 1.95 -14.28 -14.32
N ILE A 73 2.04 -13.16 -15.06
CA ILE A 73 2.20 -11.83 -14.49
C ILE A 73 0.94 -11.02 -14.77
N ALA A 74 0.26 -10.61 -13.74
CA ALA A 74 -0.92 -9.76 -13.77
C ALA A 74 -0.48 -8.29 -13.74
N ASP A 75 -0.32 -7.68 -14.93
CA ASP A 75 0.16 -6.30 -15.09
C ASP A 75 -1.02 -5.30 -15.09
N ALA A 76 -1.25 -4.73 -13.92
CA ALA A 76 -2.15 -3.61 -13.66
C ALA A 76 -1.65 -2.84 -12.45
N THR A 77 -2.28 -1.71 -12.08
CA THR A 77 -1.84 -0.93 -10.91
C THR A 77 -2.00 -1.69 -9.59
N ASN A 78 -3.10 -2.41 -9.39
CA ASN A 78 -3.44 -3.26 -8.23
C ASN A 78 -3.13 -2.63 -6.86
N ILE A 79 -3.32 -1.31 -6.76
CA ILE A 79 -2.94 -0.52 -5.57
C ILE A 79 -3.93 -0.63 -4.41
N THR A 80 -5.04 -1.34 -4.54
CA THR A 80 -6.05 -1.47 -3.48
C THR A 80 -6.27 -2.93 -3.10
N ILE A 81 -6.64 -3.18 -1.84
CA ILE A 81 -7.08 -4.51 -1.36
C ILE A 81 -8.14 -5.09 -2.30
N LYS A 82 -9.12 -4.26 -2.70
CA LYS A 82 -10.23 -4.70 -3.58
C LYS A 82 -9.72 -5.27 -4.89
N SER A 83 -8.80 -4.57 -5.57
CA SER A 83 -8.26 -5.02 -6.86
C SER A 83 -7.43 -6.29 -6.74
N ARG A 84 -6.56 -6.38 -5.74
CA ARG A 84 -5.72 -7.55 -5.52
C ARG A 84 -6.53 -8.78 -5.12
N ARG A 85 -7.44 -8.62 -4.15
CA ARG A 85 -8.32 -9.72 -3.71
C ARG A 85 -9.25 -10.22 -4.81
N ALA A 86 -9.69 -9.38 -5.73
CA ALA A 86 -10.48 -9.82 -6.88
C ALA A 86 -9.73 -10.87 -7.72
N ILE A 87 -8.42 -10.67 -7.94
CA ILE A 87 -7.57 -11.64 -8.64
C ILE A 87 -7.36 -12.90 -7.79
N VAL A 88 -6.96 -12.74 -6.53
CA VAL A 88 -6.67 -13.85 -5.60
C VAL A 88 -7.89 -14.77 -5.43
N GLU A 89 -9.08 -14.18 -5.24
CA GLU A 89 -10.33 -14.95 -5.09
C GLU A 89 -10.72 -15.68 -6.39
N TYR A 90 -10.47 -15.07 -7.55
CA TYR A 90 -10.80 -15.68 -8.83
C TYR A 90 -9.98 -16.97 -9.08
N VAL A 91 -8.77 -17.03 -8.55
CA VAL A 91 -7.86 -18.18 -8.68
C VAL A 91 -7.75 -19.02 -7.38
N ARG A 92 -8.60 -18.78 -6.38
CA ARG A 92 -8.49 -19.39 -5.02
C ARG A 92 -8.47 -20.92 -5.00
N LYS A 93 -9.10 -21.56 -6.00
CA LYS A 93 -9.19 -23.03 -6.11
C LYS A 93 -7.99 -23.66 -6.81
N LEU A 94 -7.07 -22.86 -7.35
CA LEU A 94 -5.88 -23.36 -8.04
C LEU A 94 -4.74 -23.56 -7.02
N ASP A 95 -4.00 -24.65 -7.19
CA ASP A 95 -2.80 -24.94 -6.39
C ASP A 95 -1.58 -24.22 -7.00
N ILE A 96 -1.43 -22.95 -6.68
CA ILE A 96 -0.44 -22.02 -7.23
C ILE A 96 0.21 -21.17 -6.15
N GLU A 97 1.40 -20.70 -6.40
CA GLU A 97 2.03 -19.64 -5.59
C GLU A 97 1.52 -18.26 -6.06
N LYS A 98 1.02 -17.46 -5.11
CA LYS A 98 0.54 -16.09 -5.35
C LYS A 98 1.52 -15.10 -4.74
N ILE A 99 2.15 -14.31 -5.58
CA ILE A 99 3.20 -13.36 -5.20
C ILE A 99 2.72 -11.95 -5.51
N CYS A 100 2.70 -11.08 -4.50
CA CYS A 100 2.50 -9.65 -4.75
C CYS A 100 3.86 -9.00 -4.99
N TYR A 101 4.03 -8.37 -6.15
CA TYR A 101 5.28 -7.72 -6.54
C TYR A 101 5.09 -6.20 -6.53
N ILE A 102 5.62 -5.55 -5.50
CA ILE A 102 5.48 -4.10 -5.29
C ILE A 102 6.61 -3.37 -6.01
N VAL A 103 6.26 -2.31 -6.76
CA VAL A 103 7.21 -1.42 -7.43
C VAL A 103 7.12 -0.04 -6.77
N PRO A 104 7.93 0.22 -5.71
CA PRO A 104 7.81 1.38 -4.83
C PRO A 104 8.61 2.57 -5.36
N LYS A 105 8.22 3.14 -6.51
CA LYS A 105 8.85 4.33 -7.06
C LYS A 105 8.34 5.59 -6.38
N LYS A 106 9.24 6.53 -6.02
CA LYS A 106 8.87 7.82 -5.43
C LYS A 106 7.83 8.53 -6.30
N TYR A 107 6.80 9.13 -5.69
CA TYR A 107 5.69 9.75 -6.44
C TYR A 107 6.16 10.79 -7.46
N LYS A 108 7.11 11.67 -7.09
CA LYS A 108 7.70 12.65 -8.00
C LYS A 108 8.33 12.02 -9.25
N ASP A 109 8.97 10.86 -9.08
CA ASP A 109 9.60 10.14 -10.18
C ASP A 109 8.56 9.42 -11.05
N CYS A 110 7.46 8.94 -10.44
CA CYS A 110 6.31 8.44 -11.20
C CYS A 110 5.69 9.52 -12.08
N VAL A 111 5.51 10.74 -11.55
CA VAL A 111 4.99 11.90 -12.30
C VAL A 111 5.93 12.27 -13.45
N LYS A 112 7.24 12.34 -13.16
CA LYS A 112 8.26 12.63 -14.19
C LYS A 112 8.25 11.62 -15.32
N ASP A 113 8.28 10.33 -14.98
CA ASP A 113 8.35 9.27 -15.99
C ASP A 113 7.03 9.13 -16.75
N ASN A 114 5.90 9.39 -16.07
CA ASN A 114 4.60 9.41 -16.74
C ASN A 114 4.53 10.46 -17.85
N LYS A 115 5.15 11.64 -17.68
CA LYS A 115 5.20 12.70 -18.71
C LYS A 115 5.98 12.27 -19.96
N ASN A 116 6.89 11.31 -19.84
CA ASN A 116 7.72 10.81 -20.93
C ASN A 116 7.11 9.58 -21.63
N ARG A 117 5.90 9.14 -21.24
CA ARG A 117 5.23 7.99 -21.85
C ARG A 117 4.45 8.41 -23.10
N GLU A 118 4.37 7.51 -24.07
CA GLU A 118 3.50 7.66 -25.25
C GLU A 118 2.02 7.89 -24.82
N HIS A 119 1.56 7.15 -23.82
CA HIS A 119 0.23 7.28 -23.23
C HIS A 119 0.34 7.82 -21.81
N THR A 120 0.25 9.13 -21.66
CA THR A 120 0.33 9.81 -20.37
C THR A 120 -0.98 9.68 -19.60
N VAL A 121 -0.89 9.44 -18.31
CA VAL A 121 -2.04 9.49 -17.38
C VAL A 121 -2.10 10.90 -16.79
N PRO A 122 -3.26 11.57 -16.73
CA PRO A 122 -3.38 12.88 -16.10
C PRO A 122 -2.87 12.90 -14.67
N GLU A 123 -2.18 13.97 -14.26
CA GLU A 123 -1.52 14.04 -12.95
C GLU A 123 -2.51 13.87 -11.78
N TYR A 124 -3.73 14.42 -11.90
CA TYR A 124 -4.78 14.23 -10.89
C TYR A 124 -5.17 12.75 -10.69
N VAL A 125 -5.00 11.91 -11.74
CA VAL A 125 -5.25 10.45 -11.63
C VAL A 125 -4.12 9.78 -10.84
N LEU A 126 -2.86 10.20 -11.04
CA LEU A 126 -1.73 9.72 -10.25
C LEU A 126 -1.91 10.10 -8.78
N GLU A 127 -2.31 11.34 -8.51
CA GLU A 127 -2.61 11.80 -7.15
C GLU A 127 -3.73 10.98 -6.52
N LYS A 128 -4.81 10.73 -7.26
CA LYS A 128 -5.91 9.85 -6.82
C LYS A 128 -5.44 8.41 -6.57
N GLN A 129 -4.49 7.91 -7.36
CA GLN A 129 -3.88 6.60 -7.11
C GLN A 129 -3.08 6.61 -5.80
N LEU A 130 -2.25 7.64 -5.57
CA LEU A 130 -1.47 7.80 -4.35
C LEU A 130 -2.39 7.85 -3.11
N ARG A 131 -3.43 8.70 -3.13
CA ARG A 131 -4.41 8.83 -2.04
C ARG A 131 -5.29 7.58 -1.83
N ARG A 132 -5.17 6.57 -2.68
CA ARG A 132 -5.90 5.29 -2.59
C ARG A 132 -4.98 4.08 -2.46
N PHE A 133 -3.68 4.32 -2.38
CA PHE A 133 -2.72 3.23 -2.21
C PHE A 133 -2.97 2.50 -0.90
N GLN A 134 -3.02 1.18 -0.97
CA GLN A 134 -3.17 0.29 0.17
C GLN A 134 -2.07 -0.76 0.12
N ILE A 135 -1.19 -0.75 1.14
CA ILE A 135 -0.07 -1.68 1.21
C ILE A 135 -0.57 -3.13 1.20
N PRO A 136 0.01 -4.03 0.40
CA PRO A 136 -0.33 -5.45 0.43
C PRO A 136 0.12 -6.11 1.74
N PHE A 137 -0.59 -7.16 2.14
CA PHE A 137 -0.24 -7.98 3.29
C PHE A 137 -0.58 -9.47 3.03
N LYS A 138 0.09 -10.37 3.75
CA LYS A 138 0.05 -11.82 3.48
C LYS A 138 -1.37 -12.40 3.58
N GLU A 139 -2.19 -11.90 4.52
CA GLU A 139 -3.56 -12.37 4.74
C GLU A 139 -4.54 -12.04 3.60
N GLU A 140 -4.14 -11.22 2.63
CA GLU A 140 -4.89 -11.11 1.36
C GLU A 140 -4.88 -12.43 0.56
N GLY A 141 -4.02 -13.38 0.92
CA GLY A 141 -3.87 -14.69 0.30
C GLY A 141 -2.58 -14.86 -0.50
N PHE A 142 -1.58 -14.02 -0.24
CA PHE A 142 -0.25 -14.13 -0.84
C PHE A 142 0.63 -15.13 -0.09
N SER A 143 1.37 -15.96 -0.83
CA SER A 143 2.46 -16.79 -0.31
C SER A 143 3.70 -15.94 -0.01
N GLU A 144 3.90 -14.87 -0.80
CA GLU A 144 5.06 -13.98 -0.72
C GLU A 144 4.69 -12.57 -1.15
N ILE A 145 5.33 -11.57 -0.54
CA ILE A 145 5.29 -10.18 -0.98
C ILE A 145 6.73 -9.74 -1.21
N ILE A 146 7.03 -9.26 -2.40
CA ILE A 146 8.36 -8.81 -2.80
C ILE A 146 8.30 -7.30 -3.01
N ILE A 147 9.20 -6.57 -2.38
CA ILE A 147 9.42 -5.14 -2.63
C ILE A 147 10.57 -5.04 -3.63
N HIS A 148 10.29 -4.51 -4.81
CA HIS A 148 11.34 -4.32 -5.84
C HIS A 148 12.37 -3.29 -5.37
N ASP A 149 13.64 -3.66 -5.43
CA ASP A 149 14.70 -2.69 -5.19
C ASP A 149 14.79 -1.71 -6.36
N MET A 150 14.47 -0.45 -6.08
CA MET A 150 14.52 0.64 -7.07
C MET A 150 15.92 1.21 -7.27
N GLY A 151 16.93 0.69 -6.57
CA GLY A 151 18.31 1.15 -6.65
C GLY A 151 18.52 2.55 -6.05
N TYR A 152 17.63 3.03 -5.18
CA TYR A 152 17.86 4.29 -4.48
C TYR A 152 19.06 4.18 -3.54
N SER A 153 19.97 5.14 -3.65
CA SER A 153 21.15 5.22 -2.77
C SER A 153 20.75 5.52 -1.32
N TYR A 154 21.64 5.24 -0.38
CA TYR A 154 21.45 5.57 1.03
C TYR A 154 21.10 7.06 1.23
N ALA A 155 21.75 7.95 0.49
CA ALA A 155 21.50 9.40 0.57
C ALA A 155 20.10 9.83 0.06
N GLU A 156 19.43 8.97 -0.70
CA GLU A 156 18.06 9.21 -1.19
C GLU A 156 16.99 8.64 -0.26
N LYS A 157 17.39 7.88 0.76
CA LYS A 157 16.51 7.32 1.79
C LYS A 157 16.50 8.22 3.02
N ILE A 158 15.41 8.21 3.75
CA ILE A 158 15.21 9.01 4.95
C ILE A 158 15.31 8.11 6.19
N LEU A 159 16.12 8.49 7.15
CA LEU A 159 16.19 7.79 8.44
C LEU A 159 14.90 8.00 9.24
N PRO A 160 14.46 7.03 10.06
CA PRO A 160 13.28 7.15 10.93
C PRO A 160 13.30 8.44 11.78
N ASN A 161 14.45 8.80 12.36
CA ASN A 161 14.60 10.03 13.15
C ASN A 161 14.34 11.30 12.32
N ALA A 162 14.73 11.33 11.04
CA ALA A 162 14.46 12.47 10.17
C ALA A 162 12.97 12.61 9.85
N VAL A 163 12.24 11.48 9.73
CA VAL A 163 10.78 11.52 9.62
C VAL A 163 10.16 12.15 10.86
N MET A 164 10.58 11.73 12.07
CA MET A 164 10.09 12.27 13.33
C MET A 164 10.39 13.77 13.46
N ILE A 165 11.64 14.19 13.17
CA ILE A 165 12.04 15.60 13.18
C ILE A 165 11.16 16.43 12.23
N SER A 166 10.78 15.90 11.07
CA SER A 166 9.93 16.65 10.13
C SER A 166 8.52 16.93 10.65
N MET A 167 8.05 16.20 11.66
CA MET A 167 6.74 16.42 12.30
C MET A 167 6.80 17.45 13.43
N THR A 168 8.02 17.83 13.88
CA THR A 168 8.24 18.73 15.01
C THR A 168 7.61 20.10 14.77
N GLY A 169 6.78 20.55 15.71
CA GLY A 169 6.11 21.84 15.65
C GLY A 169 5.04 21.96 14.56
N PHE A 170 4.64 20.88 13.91
CA PHE A 170 3.57 20.91 12.92
C PHE A 170 2.20 21.11 13.62
N ASP A 171 1.65 22.32 13.46
CA ASP A 171 0.32 22.69 13.92
C ASP A 171 -0.74 22.06 13.03
N GLN A 172 -1.56 21.18 13.63
CA GLN A 172 -2.61 20.46 12.92
C GLN A 172 -3.81 21.33 12.53
N LYS A 173 -3.94 22.56 13.04
CA LYS A 173 -4.99 23.55 12.71
C LYS A 173 -6.40 22.94 12.61
N ASN A 174 -6.70 22.02 13.51
CA ASN A 174 -7.97 21.32 13.53
C ASN A 174 -8.51 21.29 14.97
N PRO A 175 -9.78 21.64 15.24
CA PRO A 175 -10.33 21.72 16.59
C PRO A 175 -10.36 20.37 17.34
N HIS A 176 -10.24 19.27 16.62
CA HIS A 176 -10.15 17.93 17.22
C HIS A 176 -8.71 17.56 17.65
N HIS A 177 -7.71 18.41 17.36
CA HIS A 177 -6.30 18.14 17.66
C HIS A 177 -5.71 19.34 18.43
N ASN A 178 -5.55 19.21 19.75
CA ASN A 178 -5.00 20.24 20.62
C ASN A 178 -3.47 20.17 20.78
N MET A 179 -2.80 19.34 19.98
CA MET A 179 -1.37 19.08 20.05
C MET A 179 -0.70 19.26 18.72
N TYR A 180 0.61 19.54 18.75
CA TYR A 180 1.46 19.36 17.59
C TYR A 180 1.48 17.90 17.15
N LEU A 181 1.75 17.66 15.88
CA LEU A 181 1.68 16.34 15.28
C LEU A 181 2.62 15.34 15.96
N GLU A 182 3.85 15.77 16.27
CA GLU A 182 4.83 14.92 16.95
C GLU A 182 4.35 14.50 18.35
N ASP A 183 3.81 15.45 19.14
CA ASP A 183 3.33 15.18 20.50
C ASP A 183 2.18 14.17 20.50
N HIS A 184 1.26 14.29 19.53
CA HIS A 184 0.19 13.32 19.31
C HIS A 184 0.75 11.93 19.00
N CYS A 185 1.68 11.85 18.04
CA CYS A 185 2.28 10.58 17.65
C CYS A 185 3.09 9.95 18.79
N ASP A 186 3.82 10.78 19.57
CA ASP A 186 4.59 10.31 20.73
C ASP A 186 3.71 9.75 21.83
N PHE A 187 2.62 10.44 22.12
CA PHE A 187 1.65 9.98 23.11
C PHE A 187 1.01 8.66 22.70
N THR A 188 0.55 8.58 21.46
CA THR A 188 -0.06 7.36 20.89
C THR A 188 0.91 6.20 20.90
N TYR A 189 2.17 6.44 20.48
CA TYR A 189 3.25 5.45 20.52
C TYR A 189 3.51 4.93 21.94
N ASN A 190 3.67 5.82 22.94
CA ASN A 190 3.95 5.40 24.31
C ASN A 190 2.81 4.52 24.86
N LYS A 191 1.55 4.92 24.67
CA LYS A 191 0.41 4.09 25.07
C LYS A 191 0.38 2.74 24.34
N PHE A 192 0.66 2.74 23.05
CA PHE A 192 0.64 1.52 22.25
C PHE A 192 1.78 0.58 22.63
N SER A 193 2.99 1.10 22.90
CA SER A 193 4.13 0.32 23.34
C SER A 193 3.93 -0.32 24.71
N ASP A 194 3.27 0.39 25.63
CA ASP A 194 2.93 -0.14 26.97
C ASP A 194 1.93 -1.31 26.92
N LEU A 195 1.06 -1.31 25.91
CA LEU A 195 0.10 -2.38 25.65
C LEU A 195 0.68 -3.52 24.80
N ALA A 196 1.83 -3.30 24.18
CA ALA A 196 2.50 -4.32 23.38
C ALA A 196 3.01 -5.43 24.33
N HIS A 197 2.50 -6.65 24.13
CA HIS A 197 3.00 -7.79 24.89
C HIS A 197 4.50 -8.00 24.58
N PRO A 198 5.36 -8.46 25.51
CA PRO A 198 6.78 -8.73 25.25
C PRO A 198 7.07 -9.58 24.00
N TYR A 199 6.11 -10.40 23.58
CA TYR A 199 6.17 -11.17 22.33
C TYR A 199 5.90 -10.32 21.06
N ASP A 200 5.33 -9.13 21.19
CA ASP A 200 5.11 -8.21 20.06
C ASP A 200 6.37 -7.38 19.73
N VAL A 201 7.42 -7.45 20.56
CA VAL A 201 8.74 -6.79 20.34
C VAL A 201 9.42 -7.25 19.03
N TYR A 202 9.07 -8.43 18.53
CA TYR A 202 9.54 -8.92 17.24
C TYR A 202 8.89 -8.19 16.04
N LYS A 203 7.91 -7.30 16.28
CA LYS A 203 7.25 -6.49 15.25
C LYS A 203 7.64 -5.02 15.41
N SER A 204 8.93 -4.74 15.43
CA SER A 204 9.48 -3.37 15.48
C SER A 204 8.90 -2.45 14.38
N GLY A 205 8.46 -3.00 13.24
CA GLY A 205 7.77 -2.28 12.19
C GLY A 205 6.46 -1.64 12.65
N PHE A 206 5.63 -2.34 13.42
CA PHE A 206 4.40 -1.76 13.98
C PHE A 206 4.67 -0.65 14.98
N LEU A 207 5.72 -0.78 15.82
CA LEU A 207 6.10 0.27 16.76
C LEU A 207 6.58 1.54 16.04
N LEU A 208 7.41 1.39 15.02
CA LEU A 208 7.79 2.54 14.18
C LEU A 208 6.57 3.12 13.47
N GLY A 209 5.70 2.28 12.93
CA GLY A 209 4.45 2.71 12.32
C GLY A 209 3.58 3.52 13.27
N ALA A 210 3.49 3.11 14.54
CA ALA A 210 2.76 3.85 15.58
C ALA A 210 3.38 5.23 15.84
N LYS A 211 4.73 5.31 15.84
CA LYS A 211 5.46 6.57 16.07
C LYS A 211 5.29 7.61 14.96
N ILE A 212 5.02 7.15 13.73
CA ILE A 212 4.93 8.02 12.55
C ILE A 212 3.61 7.84 11.78
N HIS A 213 2.55 7.32 12.44
CA HIS A 213 1.29 6.95 11.77
C HIS A 213 0.64 8.09 10.99
N ASP A 214 0.76 9.28 11.50
CA ASP A 214 0.18 10.51 10.95
C ASP A 214 1.14 11.34 10.08
N PHE A 215 2.34 10.81 9.78
CA PHE A 215 3.35 11.49 8.95
C PHE A 215 2.78 12.03 7.63
N GLY A 216 1.84 11.33 7.02
CA GLY A 216 1.19 11.75 5.78
C GLY A 216 0.43 13.07 5.88
N LYS A 217 0.10 13.56 7.08
CA LYS A 217 -0.53 14.87 7.29
C LYS A 217 0.33 16.02 6.75
N LEU A 218 1.66 15.89 6.81
CA LEU A 218 2.60 16.87 6.26
C LEU A 218 2.42 17.09 4.75
N CYS A 219 1.98 16.05 4.02
CA CYS A 219 1.84 16.07 2.57
C CYS A 219 0.40 16.25 2.09
N THR A 220 -0.59 16.21 2.99
CA THR A 220 -2.01 16.18 2.62
C THR A 220 -2.84 17.32 3.20
N GLN A 221 -2.22 18.20 3.99
CA GLN A 221 -2.93 19.32 4.60
C GLN A 221 -3.58 20.22 3.54
N THR A 222 -4.87 20.43 3.68
CA THR A 222 -5.63 21.46 2.97
C THR A 222 -6.38 22.30 3.99
N ILE A 223 -6.48 23.60 3.80
CA ILE A 223 -7.15 24.50 4.73
C ILE A 223 -8.41 25.02 4.05
N ASP A 224 -9.55 24.91 4.73
CA ASP A 224 -10.83 25.41 4.24
C ASP A 224 -10.98 26.94 4.49
N GLU A 225 -12.11 27.49 4.07
CA GLU A 225 -12.43 28.92 4.21
C GLU A 225 -12.53 29.40 5.66
N ASN A 226 -12.71 28.50 6.62
CA ASN A 226 -12.77 28.76 8.06
C ASN A 226 -11.40 28.63 8.74
N GLY A 227 -10.33 28.33 7.99
CA GLY A 227 -9.00 28.13 8.53
C GLY A 227 -8.79 26.74 9.15
N ILE A 228 -9.73 25.80 8.95
CA ILE A 228 -9.66 24.44 9.49
C ILE A 228 -8.92 23.54 8.50
N ALA A 229 -7.95 22.78 9.01
CA ALA A 229 -7.18 21.86 8.21
C ALA A 229 -7.88 20.50 8.04
N HIS A 230 -7.76 19.92 6.85
CA HIS A 230 -8.22 18.60 6.47
C HIS A 230 -7.07 17.77 5.91
N TYR A 231 -7.09 16.44 6.12
CA TYR A 231 -5.98 15.53 5.82
C TYR A 231 -6.44 14.29 5.05
N PHE A 232 -7.27 14.47 4.02
CA PHE A 232 -7.86 13.35 3.28
C PHE A 232 -6.81 12.44 2.66
N GLY A 233 -6.84 11.16 3.06
CA GLY A 233 -5.94 10.11 2.55
C GLY A 233 -4.52 10.17 3.09
N HIS A 234 -4.30 10.86 4.23
CA HIS A 234 -2.97 10.96 4.86
C HIS A 234 -2.40 9.57 5.18
N GLU A 235 -3.23 8.62 5.59
CA GLU A 235 -2.87 7.25 5.90
C GLU A 235 -2.28 6.53 4.66
N ASN A 236 -2.86 6.76 3.50
CA ASN A 236 -2.43 6.15 2.25
C ASN A 236 -1.16 6.83 1.71
N VAL A 237 -1.13 8.16 1.73
CA VAL A 237 0.04 8.96 1.30
C VAL A 237 1.22 8.72 2.22
N GLY A 238 1.01 8.73 3.54
CA GLY A 238 2.05 8.47 4.54
C GLY A 238 2.67 7.09 4.37
N SER A 239 1.83 6.05 4.25
CA SER A 239 2.30 4.69 3.99
C SER A 239 3.13 4.59 2.70
N TYR A 240 2.68 5.20 1.61
CA TYR A 240 3.43 5.20 0.34
C TYR A 240 4.75 5.97 0.43
N CYS A 241 4.76 7.12 1.11
CA CYS A 241 5.99 7.88 1.35
C CYS A 241 7.00 7.05 2.14
N VAL A 242 6.57 6.43 3.23
CA VAL A 242 7.43 5.54 4.05
C VAL A 242 7.94 4.38 3.22
N LEU A 243 7.08 3.68 2.48
CA LEU A 243 7.46 2.56 1.60
C LEU A 243 8.57 2.95 0.61
N THR A 244 8.53 4.17 0.08
CA THR A 244 9.44 4.60 -1.01
C THR A 244 10.67 5.33 -0.54
N THR A 245 10.70 5.81 0.69
CA THR A 245 11.78 6.68 1.18
C THR A 245 12.46 6.20 2.44
N LEU A 246 11.79 5.40 3.28
CA LEU A 246 12.35 5.03 4.57
C LEU A 246 13.57 4.11 4.38
N HIS A 247 14.68 4.48 5.02
CA HIS A 247 15.79 3.59 5.21
C HIS A 247 15.45 2.62 6.35
N ASN A 248 15.54 1.32 6.09
CA ASN A 248 15.40 0.34 7.16
C ASN A 248 16.71 0.27 7.97
N PRO A 249 16.68 0.63 9.26
CA PRO A 249 17.88 0.61 10.11
C PRO A 249 18.36 -0.81 10.47
N PHE A 250 17.56 -1.84 10.15
CA PHE A 250 17.80 -3.24 10.50
C PHE A 250 18.07 -4.10 9.26
N GLU A 251 18.98 -3.66 8.38
CA GLU A 251 19.28 -4.37 7.12
C GLU A 251 19.72 -5.83 7.29
N GLU A 252 20.16 -6.23 8.50
CA GLU A 252 20.57 -7.60 8.82
C GLU A 252 19.38 -8.55 9.10
N TYR A 253 18.16 -8.01 9.32
CA TYR A 253 16.95 -8.79 9.60
C TYR A 253 15.95 -8.58 8.47
N ASN A 254 15.23 -9.62 8.05
CA ASN A 254 14.23 -9.68 6.98
C ASN A 254 13.51 -8.33 6.74
N THR A 255 14.14 -7.50 5.90
CA THR A 255 13.90 -6.06 5.76
C THR A 255 12.51 -5.74 5.25
N ASP A 256 11.95 -6.62 4.39
CA ASP A 256 10.64 -6.40 3.76
C ASP A 256 9.49 -6.52 4.77
N ASP A 257 9.53 -7.50 5.67
CA ASP A 257 8.47 -7.69 6.68
C ASP A 257 8.41 -6.51 7.66
N PHE A 258 9.57 -5.95 8.08
CA PHE A 258 9.61 -4.75 8.93
C PHE A 258 8.95 -3.55 8.25
N LEU A 259 9.34 -3.27 7.01
CA LEU A 259 8.81 -2.14 6.25
C LEU A 259 7.32 -2.32 5.93
N LEU A 260 6.91 -3.55 5.60
CA LEU A 260 5.51 -3.89 5.35
C LEU A 260 4.65 -3.70 6.60
N ASP A 261 5.11 -4.11 7.79
CA ASP A 261 4.38 -3.95 9.04
C ASP A 261 4.29 -2.47 9.46
N CYS A 262 5.36 -1.68 9.27
CA CYS A 262 5.34 -0.23 9.48
C CYS A 262 4.30 0.44 8.56
N CYS A 263 4.39 0.19 7.26
CA CYS A 263 3.45 0.70 6.27
C CYS A 263 2.01 0.22 6.52
N PHE A 264 1.83 -1.01 7.01
CA PHE A 264 0.52 -1.57 7.34
C PHE A 264 -0.16 -0.75 8.43
N LEU A 265 0.51 -0.48 9.54
CA LEU A 265 -0.08 0.31 10.61
C LEU A 265 -0.46 1.71 10.11
N ILE A 266 0.47 2.40 9.44
CA ILE A 266 0.22 3.73 8.88
C ILE A 266 -0.99 3.71 7.93
N ASN A 267 -1.10 2.71 7.07
CA ASN A 267 -2.11 2.66 6.02
C ASN A 267 -3.52 2.36 6.56
N TYR A 268 -3.60 1.59 7.64
CA TYR A 268 -4.88 1.04 8.09
C TYR A 268 -5.35 1.56 9.45
N HIS A 269 -4.58 2.45 10.13
CA HIS A 269 -4.94 2.96 11.46
C HIS A 269 -6.30 3.66 11.50
N MET A 270 -6.70 4.33 10.42
CA MET A 270 -7.99 5.01 10.33
C MET A 270 -9.18 4.06 10.11
N MET A 271 -8.95 2.80 9.74
CA MET A 271 -10.05 1.89 9.39
C MET A 271 -10.97 1.53 10.56
N PRO A 272 -10.47 1.32 11.81
CA PRO A 272 -11.33 0.98 12.93
C PRO A 272 -12.40 2.03 13.23
N PHE A 273 -12.20 3.31 12.90
CA PHE A 273 -13.21 4.37 13.04
C PHE A 273 -14.51 4.05 12.27
N ASN A 274 -14.43 3.22 11.24
CA ASN A 274 -15.56 2.82 10.40
C ASN A 274 -16.13 1.43 10.73
N TRP A 275 -15.65 0.76 11.79
CA TRP A 275 -16.11 -0.59 12.15
C TRP A 275 -17.31 -0.56 13.11
N ASN A 276 -18.38 0.11 12.70
CA ASN A 276 -19.55 0.38 13.54
C ASN A 276 -20.56 -0.78 13.66
N THR A 277 -20.42 -1.83 12.84
CA THR A 277 -21.32 -2.99 12.86
C THR A 277 -20.57 -4.29 12.97
N GLU A 278 -21.18 -5.31 13.57
CA GLU A 278 -20.60 -6.66 13.65
C GLU A 278 -20.30 -7.24 12.26
N LYS A 279 -21.13 -6.95 11.26
CA LYS A 279 -20.88 -7.34 9.86
C LYS A 279 -19.59 -6.75 9.34
N THR A 280 -19.35 -5.47 9.59
CA THR A 280 -18.13 -4.77 9.16
C THR A 280 -16.92 -5.29 9.92
N LYS A 281 -17.01 -5.46 11.24
CA LYS A 281 -15.95 -6.04 12.08
C LYS A 281 -15.54 -7.43 11.59
N ASN A 282 -16.51 -8.32 11.40
CA ASN A 282 -16.27 -9.68 10.93
C ASN A 282 -15.66 -9.70 9.52
N LYS A 283 -16.10 -8.82 8.61
CA LYS A 283 -15.49 -8.65 7.29
C LYS A 283 -14.01 -8.34 7.41
N TRP A 284 -13.64 -7.33 8.19
CA TRP A 284 -12.25 -6.89 8.29
C TRP A 284 -11.38 -7.84 9.09
N LYS A 285 -11.94 -8.49 10.12
CA LYS A 285 -11.26 -9.58 10.83
C LYS A 285 -10.90 -10.75 9.91
N ASN A 286 -11.78 -11.08 8.96
CA ASN A 286 -11.51 -12.12 7.97
C ASN A 286 -10.48 -11.68 6.90
N ILE A 287 -10.40 -10.40 6.59
CA ILE A 287 -9.45 -9.86 5.61
C ILE A 287 -8.06 -9.71 6.22
N PHE A 288 -7.95 -9.12 7.42
CA PHE A 288 -6.67 -8.85 8.07
C PHE A 288 -6.11 -10.03 8.87
N GLY A 289 -6.94 -11.06 9.12
CA GLY A 289 -6.61 -12.08 10.10
C GLY A 289 -6.75 -11.55 11.54
N LYS A 290 -6.74 -12.48 12.50
CA LYS A 290 -7.00 -12.17 13.93
C LYS A 290 -5.93 -11.23 14.51
N GLU A 291 -4.67 -11.45 14.18
CA GLU A 291 -3.55 -10.70 14.77
C GLU A 291 -3.54 -9.24 14.34
N LYS A 292 -3.50 -8.98 13.02
CA LYS A 292 -3.50 -7.61 12.48
C LYS A 292 -4.78 -6.85 12.82
N TYR A 293 -5.94 -7.55 12.82
CA TYR A 293 -7.20 -6.94 13.23
C TYR A 293 -7.17 -6.50 14.70
N ASN A 294 -6.71 -7.35 15.62
CA ASN A 294 -6.62 -7.01 17.04
C ASN A 294 -5.57 -5.92 17.30
N MET A 295 -4.47 -5.94 16.56
CA MET A 295 -3.43 -4.92 16.65
C MET A 295 -3.99 -3.54 16.25
N LEU A 296 -4.74 -3.45 15.15
CA LEU A 296 -5.39 -2.21 14.73
C LEU A 296 -6.43 -1.71 15.75
N LEU A 297 -7.17 -2.61 16.41
CA LEU A 297 -8.10 -2.21 17.49
C LEU A 297 -7.34 -1.64 18.70
N ARG A 298 -6.26 -2.29 19.13
CA ARG A 298 -5.43 -1.78 20.24
C ARG A 298 -4.83 -0.43 19.91
N PHE A 299 -4.30 -0.28 18.69
CA PHE A 299 -3.76 0.99 18.23
C PHE A 299 -4.84 2.08 18.23
N HIS A 300 -6.02 1.80 17.70
CA HIS A 300 -7.14 2.72 17.66
C HIS A 300 -7.55 3.24 19.06
N GLU A 301 -7.57 2.37 20.07
CA GLU A 301 -7.86 2.80 21.46
C GLU A 301 -6.75 3.72 22.01
N CYS A 302 -5.51 3.56 21.59
CA CYS A 302 -4.41 4.45 21.97
C CYS A 302 -4.52 5.81 21.28
N ASP A 303 -4.88 5.80 20.00
CA ASP A 303 -5.00 6.98 19.16
C ASP A 303 -6.20 7.86 19.55
N LYS A 304 -7.35 7.24 19.86
CA LYS A 304 -8.56 7.93 20.35
C LYS A 304 -8.42 8.56 21.73
N ALA A 305 -7.60 8.01 22.59
CA ALA A 305 -7.57 8.35 24.02
C ALA A 305 -7.24 9.82 24.32
N ARG A 306 -7.14 10.67 23.32
CA ARG A 306 -6.89 12.11 23.42
C ARG A 306 -7.87 13.00 22.69
N CYS A 307 -8.84 12.42 22.02
CA CYS A 307 -9.97 13.18 21.45
C CYS A 307 -11.06 13.45 22.52
N GLU A 308 -10.84 12.97 23.75
CA GLU A 308 -11.65 13.23 24.94
C GLU A 308 -10.89 14.17 25.90
#